data_b3455bb2a19d9f88697663ae42bdd4e5
#
_entry.id   b3455bb2a19d9f88697663ae42bdd4e5
#
_cell.length_a   1.000
_cell.length_b   1.000
_cell.length_c   1.000
_cell.angle_alpha   90.00
_cell.angle_beta   90.00
_cell.angle_gamma   90.00
#
_symmetry.space_group_name_H-M   'P 1'
#
loop_
_entity.id
_entity.type
_entity.pdbx_description
1 polymer ?
#
loop_
_entity_poly.entity_id
_entity_poly.type
_entity_poly.pdbx_seq_one_letter_code
_entity_poly.pdbx_strand_id
1 'polypeptide(L)' 'MCMRSKNERVELEMKILRYRKLARQIATDPRTQQRIIELISDLEKELREIDE' A
#
# COMPACT_ATOMS: atom_id res chain seq x y z
N MET A 1 3.82 16.75 -18.04
CA MET A 1 3.74 16.27 -17.73
C MET A 1 3.38 15.88 -16.81
N CYS A 2 2.98 15.48 -16.42
CA CYS A 2 2.81 15.23 -15.57
C CYS A 2 3.08 14.35 -15.04
N MET A 3 3.54 14.08 -14.72
CA MET A 3 3.94 13.16 -14.18
C MET A 3 3.71 12.98 -12.89
N ARG A 4 3.77 11.80 -12.37
CA ARG A 4 3.64 11.58 -10.98
C ARG A 4 4.82 12.15 -10.28
N SER A 5 4.54 12.91 -9.27
CA SER A 5 5.60 13.56 -8.53
C SER A 5 6.16 12.63 -7.47
N LYS A 6 7.26 13.07 -6.89
CA LYS A 6 7.85 12.31 -5.80
C LYS A 6 6.89 12.19 -4.63
N ASN A 7 6.06 13.19 -4.46
CA ASN A 7 5.10 13.17 -3.37
C ASN A 7 4.14 12.00 -3.49
N GLU A 8 3.71 11.71 -4.70
CA GLU A 8 2.81 10.59 -4.91
C GLU A 8 3.47 9.28 -4.52
N ARG A 9 4.73 9.15 -4.87
CA ARG A 9 5.45 7.94 -4.54
C ARG A 9 5.58 7.78 -3.03
N VAL A 10 5.92 8.88 -2.36
CA VAL A 10 6.06 8.85 -0.92
C VAL A 10 4.72 8.51 -0.26
N GLU A 11 3.66 9.09 -0.78
CA GLU A 11 2.34 8.81 -0.24
C GLU A 11 1.98 7.35 -0.35
N LEU A 12 2.30 6.75 -1.48
CA LEU A 12 2.02 5.34 -1.65
C LEU A 12 2.83 4.49 -0.68
N GLU A 13 4.10 4.83 -0.52
CA GLU A 13 4.93 4.10 0.42
C GLU A 13 4.41 4.22 1.84
N MET A 14 3.96 5.40 2.19
CA MET A 14 3.40 5.62 3.51
C MET A 14 2.13 4.81 3.72
N LYS A 15 1.29 4.76 2.72
CA LYS A 15 0.07 3.96 2.80
C LYS A 15 0.40 2.48 2.98
N ILE A 16 1.38 2.01 2.25
CA ILE A 16 1.77 0.61 2.35
C ILE A 16 2.23 0.30 3.78
N LEU A 17 3.05 1.17 4.33
CA LEU A 17 3.53 0.96 5.69
C LEU A 17 2.39 0.98 6.69
N ARG A 18 1.46 1.90 6.50
CA ARG A 18 0.33 2.01 7.40
C ARG A 18 -0.52 0.75 7.36
N TYR A 19 -0.79 0.25 6.17
CA TYR A 19 -1.61 -0.95 6.03
C TYR A 19 -0.90 -2.18 6.56
N ARG A 20 0.40 -2.25 6.38
CA ARG A 20 1.15 -3.35 6.95
C ARG A 20 1.06 -3.36 8.46
N LYS A 21 1.15 -2.19 9.04
CA LYS A 21 1.01 -2.07 10.48
C LYS A 21 -0.37 -2.50 10.92
N LEU A 22 -1.38 -2.08 10.18
CA LEU A 22 -2.76 -2.46 10.49
C LEU A 22 -2.94 -3.95 10.39
N ALA A 23 -2.37 -4.56 9.38
CA ALA A 23 -2.51 -6.00 9.20
C ALA A 23 -1.94 -6.75 10.41
N ARG A 24 -0.88 -6.21 10.98
CA ARG A 24 -0.32 -6.84 12.18
C ARG A 24 -1.25 -6.71 13.36
N GLN A 25 -1.87 -5.55 13.49
CA GLN A 25 -2.71 -5.29 14.65
C GLN A 25 -3.98 -6.11 14.63
N ILE A 26 -4.52 -6.37 13.45
CA ILE A 26 -5.75 -7.14 13.35
C ILE A 26 -5.49 -8.53 12.79
N ALA A 27 -4.40 -9.12 13.23
CA ALA A 27 -4.06 -10.46 12.77
C ALA A 27 -5.07 -11.50 13.22
N THR A 28 -5.88 -11.17 14.21
CA THR A 28 -6.88 -12.10 14.70
C THR A 28 -8.09 -12.19 13.79
N ASP A 29 -8.23 -11.27 12.84
CA ASP A 29 -9.36 -11.26 11.93
C ASP A 29 -8.89 -11.62 10.53
N PRO A 30 -9.05 -12.89 10.14
CA PRO A 30 -8.53 -13.32 8.84
C PRO A 30 -9.19 -12.63 7.66
N ARG A 31 -10.45 -12.28 7.78
CA ARG A 31 -11.14 -11.62 6.67
C ARG A 31 -10.57 -10.25 6.41
N THR A 32 -10.49 -9.47 7.46
CA THR A 32 -9.98 -8.12 7.33
C THR A 32 -8.52 -8.16 6.94
N GLN A 33 -7.78 -9.11 7.48
CA GLN A 33 -6.38 -9.23 7.14
C GLN A 33 -6.20 -9.51 5.66
N GLN A 34 -7.01 -10.40 5.14
CA GLN A 34 -6.92 -10.72 3.72
C GLN A 34 -7.19 -9.49 2.86
N ARG A 35 -8.18 -8.71 3.23
CA ARG A 35 -8.52 -7.52 2.50
C ARG A 35 -7.38 -6.51 2.52
N ILE A 36 -6.77 -6.36 3.68
CA ILE A 36 -5.67 -5.42 3.80
C ILE A 36 -4.48 -5.88 2.98
N ILE A 37 -4.22 -7.18 2.97
CA ILE A 37 -3.14 -7.71 2.16
C ILE A 37 -3.38 -7.43 0.68
N GLU A 38 -4.61 -7.56 0.24
CA GLU A 38 -4.93 -7.27 -1.14
C GLU A 38 -4.73 -5.79 -1.45
N LEU A 39 -5.09 -4.93 -0.52
CA LEU A 39 -4.89 -3.51 -0.70
C LEU A 39 -3.40 -3.19 -0.79
N ILE A 40 -2.61 -3.81 0.05
CA ILE A 40 -1.17 -3.60 0.01
C ILE A 40 -0.61 -4.04 -1.34
N SER A 41 -1.09 -5.17 -1.83
CA SER A 41 -0.65 -5.67 -3.12
C SER A 41 -0.94 -4.66 -4.23
N ASP A 42 -2.14 -4.08 -4.19
CA ASP A 42 -2.51 -3.09 -5.18
C ASP A 42 -1.63 -1.86 -5.10
N LEU A 43 -1.37 -1.42 -3.89
CA LEU A 43 -0.53 -0.25 -3.70
C LEU A 43 0.88 -0.50 -4.19
N GLU A 44 1.40 -1.67 -3.92
CA GLU A 44 2.74 -2.01 -4.39
C GLU A 44 2.79 -2.04 -5.91
N LYS A 45 1.71 -2.49 -6.51
CA LYS A 45 1.63 -2.52 -7.95
C LYS A 45 1.68 -1.11 -8.52
N GLU A 46 0.93 -0.22 -7.92
CA GLU A 46 0.94 1.16 -8.36
C GLU A 46 2.31 1.79 -8.19
N LEU A 47 2.95 1.49 -7.08
CA LEU A 47 4.26 2.03 -6.81
C LEU A 47 5.26 1.54 -7.86
N ARG A 48 5.13 0.30 -8.27
CA ARG A 48 5.99 -0.25 -9.29
C ARG A 48 5.80 0.47 -10.61
N GLU A 49 4.58 0.80 -10.94
CA GLU A 49 4.31 1.50 -12.18
C GLU A 49 4.93 2.88 -12.17
N ILE A 50 4.89 3.52 -11.04
CA ILE A 50 5.50 4.85 -10.93
C ILE A 50 7.00 4.74 -11.13
N ASP A 51 7.57 3.69 -10.60
CA ASP A 51 9.00 3.52 -10.65
C ASP A 51 9.49 3.30 -12.07
N GLU A 52 8.64 2.84 -12.90
CA GLU A 52 9.01 2.64 -14.27
C GLU A 52 8.89 3.89 -15.07
#